data_c5595614cdc891cf5118c0a9c827e024
#
_entry.id   c5595614cdc891cf5118c0a9c827e024
#
_cell.length_a   1.000
_cell.length_b   1.000
_cell.length_c   1.000
_cell.angle_alpha   90.00
_cell.angle_beta   90.00
_cell.angle_gamma   90.00
#
_symmetry.space_group_name_H-M   'P 1'
#
loop_
_entity.id
_entity.type
_entity.pdbx_description
1 polymer ?
#
loop_
_entity_poly.entity_id
_entity_poly.type
_entity_poly.pdbx_seq_one_letter_code
_entity_poly.pdbx_strand_id
1 'polypeptide(L)'
;MSLPSESDKELIIPELYFLIIDNKKGRKFVTLEMGKVKLNKKNINLEFFKNKKLNTYWDITDDNNYVQITEKEFKNEENYENEELEYTNEKITGASNKEIYQSSQAQKLSQEEIEKLKNTTQDKNELIKKIIENNTSMEKRTIFSQEKILKKKALKYKFLIYITPPSLFNIIETFFIYECKSINQLRFDSVASMLINSNFQEKCSTIIIDESNFILTLAYAQRTQFGSKVMHIFFDRIPSKNINLLNLNRAQKANIEYMRYSLLMDDTRMFKNFYKNKFANLVLCLKEDKLLVQYFFELWQFLRPSGNFVLFSKDKEILISIDKIVIENNLGIDSKIIETISREYQILELRTHPMMNNKGYSGYVYVGYKAAEQ
;
A
#
# COMPACT_ATOMS: atom_id res chain seq x y z
N MET A 1 -20.08 -25.36 -24.43
CA MET A 1 -19.14 -25.54 -23.33
C MET A 1 -18.23 -24.31 -23.32
N SER A 2 -18.53 -23.34 -22.48
CA SER A 2 -17.71 -22.14 -22.27
C SER A 2 -16.48 -22.56 -21.47
N LEU A 3 -15.29 -22.23 -21.99
CA LEU A 3 -14.05 -22.37 -21.23
C LEU A 3 -14.14 -21.55 -19.93
N PRO A 4 -13.72 -22.08 -18.78
CA PRO A 4 -13.69 -21.32 -17.54
C PRO A 4 -12.75 -20.12 -17.72
N SER A 5 -13.22 -18.95 -17.31
CA SER A 5 -12.43 -17.73 -17.33
C SER A 5 -11.16 -17.90 -16.47
N GLU A 6 -10.04 -17.34 -16.91
CA GLU A 6 -8.75 -17.40 -16.15
C GLU A 6 -8.82 -16.76 -14.75
N SER A 7 -9.95 -16.12 -14.41
CA SER A 7 -10.20 -15.50 -13.09
C SER A 7 -10.46 -16.49 -11.95
N ASP A 8 -10.74 -17.77 -12.24
CA ASP A 8 -11.16 -18.77 -11.24
C ASP A 8 -10.09 -19.80 -10.86
N LYS A 9 -8.86 -19.66 -11.33
CA LYS A 9 -7.77 -20.46 -10.77
C LYS A 9 -7.53 -20.00 -9.34
N GLU A 10 -8.09 -20.74 -8.39
CA GLU A 10 -7.84 -20.61 -6.96
C GLU A 10 -6.33 -20.49 -6.73
N LEU A 11 -5.88 -19.29 -6.40
CA LEU A 11 -4.47 -19.02 -6.07
C LEU A 11 -4.14 -19.74 -4.77
N ILE A 12 -3.64 -20.97 -4.91
CA ILE A 12 -3.08 -21.74 -3.80
C ILE A 12 -1.69 -21.17 -3.50
N ILE A 13 -1.31 -21.09 -2.24
CA ILE A 13 -0.01 -20.60 -1.78
C ILE A 13 1.03 -21.74 -1.96
N PRO A 14 1.90 -21.75 -2.98
CA PRO A 14 3.02 -22.70 -2.94
C PRO A 14 4.39 -22.06 -2.91
N GLU A 15 4.73 -21.14 -3.78
CA GLU A 15 6.13 -20.68 -3.96
C GLU A 15 6.26 -19.17 -4.15
N LEU A 16 5.17 -18.43 -3.99
CA LEU A 16 5.11 -17.00 -4.24
C LEU A 16 5.14 -16.22 -2.93
N TYR A 17 5.52 -14.95 -3.01
CA TYR A 17 5.31 -14.03 -1.90
C TYR A 17 3.82 -13.85 -1.63
N PHE A 18 3.46 -13.78 -0.36
CA PHE A 18 2.14 -13.35 0.08
C PHE A 18 2.27 -12.35 1.22
N LEU A 19 1.22 -11.58 1.43
CA LEU A 19 1.15 -10.55 2.44
C LEU A 19 0.23 -11.01 3.56
N ILE A 20 0.73 -10.95 4.79
CA ILE A 20 -0.07 -11.11 6.00
C ILE A 20 -0.35 -9.72 6.55
N ILE A 21 -1.63 -9.42 6.74
CA ILE A 21 -2.13 -8.18 7.32
C ILE A 21 -2.89 -8.53 8.59
N ASP A 22 -2.48 -7.99 9.74
CA ASP A 22 -3.29 -8.10 10.95
C ASP A 22 -4.25 -6.91 11.10
N ASN A 23 -5.30 -7.09 11.85
CA ASN A 23 -6.30 -6.05 12.09
C ASN A 23 -5.78 -4.92 13.00
N LYS A 24 -4.60 -5.07 13.59
CA LYS A 24 -3.89 -4.04 14.37
C LYS A 24 -2.91 -3.24 13.52
N LYS A 25 -3.09 -3.30 12.19
CA LYS A 25 -2.25 -2.64 11.18
C LYS A 25 -0.84 -3.22 11.02
N GLY A 26 -0.54 -4.41 11.58
CA GLY A 26 0.69 -5.12 11.27
C GLY A 26 0.64 -5.69 9.85
N ARG A 27 1.74 -5.56 9.07
CA ARG A 27 1.84 -6.10 7.71
C ARG A 27 3.20 -6.72 7.49
N LYS A 28 3.28 -7.86 6.80
CA LYS A 28 4.56 -8.47 6.47
C LYS A 28 4.47 -9.31 5.19
N PHE A 29 5.43 -9.08 4.29
CA PHE A 29 5.63 -9.96 3.13
C PHE A 29 6.41 -11.19 3.53
N VAL A 30 5.93 -12.35 3.16
CA VAL A 30 6.49 -13.64 3.56
C VAL A 30 6.44 -14.64 2.42
N THR A 31 7.27 -15.68 2.52
CA THR A 31 7.19 -16.92 1.72
C THR A 31 7.08 -18.11 2.67
N LEU A 32 6.57 -19.23 2.21
CA LEU A 32 6.48 -20.46 3.03
C LEU A 32 7.84 -20.93 3.54
N GLU A 33 8.91 -20.70 2.76
CA GLU A 33 10.29 -21.06 3.12
C GLU A 33 10.79 -20.41 4.42
N MET A 34 10.18 -19.29 4.82
CA MET A 34 10.53 -18.62 6.08
C MET A 34 10.10 -19.43 7.32
N GLY A 35 9.25 -20.45 7.16
CA GLY A 35 8.77 -21.34 8.20
C GLY A 35 7.94 -20.65 9.28
N LYS A 36 8.54 -19.72 10.03
CA LYS A 36 7.88 -18.93 11.08
C LYS A 36 8.16 -17.46 10.94
N VAL A 37 7.15 -16.63 11.18
CA VAL A 37 7.28 -15.18 11.13
C VAL A 37 6.66 -14.53 12.37
N LYS A 38 7.34 -13.52 12.90
CA LYS A 38 6.79 -12.71 13.99
C LYS A 38 6.06 -11.52 13.39
N LEU A 39 4.77 -11.40 13.68
CA LEU A 39 3.94 -10.25 13.34
C LEU A 39 3.42 -9.64 14.63
N ASN A 40 3.73 -8.38 14.88
CA ASN A 40 3.52 -7.74 16.19
C ASN A 40 4.11 -8.59 17.33
N LYS A 41 3.27 -9.08 18.24
CA LYS A 41 3.70 -9.86 19.41
C LYS A 41 3.52 -11.36 19.25
N LYS A 42 2.96 -11.83 18.10
CA LYS A 42 2.70 -13.26 17.85
C LYS A 42 3.63 -13.86 16.80
N ASN A 43 4.01 -15.11 17.01
CA ASN A 43 4.69 -15.93 16.03
C ASN A 43 3.64 -16.68 15.21
N ILE A 44 3.72 -16.58 13.89
CA ILE A 44 2.83 -17.23 12.94
C ILE A 44 3.62 -18.35 12.29
N ASN A 45 3.10 -19.59 12.32
CA ASN A 45 3.65 -20.71 11.60
C ASN A 45 3.14 -20.69 10.15
N LEU A 46 4.02 -20.46 9.19
CA LEU A 46 3.70 -20.35 7.77
C LEU A 46 3.41 -21.71 7.11
N GLU A 47 3.92 -22.80 7.66
CA GLU A 47 3.65 -24.15 7.17
C GLU A 47 2.17 -24.51 7.22
N PHE A 48 1.43 -23.95 8.19
CA PHE A 48 -0.02 -24.13 8.28
C PHE A 48 -0.75 -23.68 7.02
N PHE A 49 -0.22 -22.66 6.34
CA PHE A 49 -0.86 -22.07 5.15
C PHE A 49 -0.48 -22.77 3.84
N LYS A 50 0.36 -23.79 3.89
CA LYS A 50 0.67 -24.61 2.73
C LYS A 50 -0.63 -25.21 2.17
N ASN A 51 -0.85 -25.06 0.87
CA ASN A 51 -2.06 -25.50 0.16
C ASN A 51 -3.37 -24.79 0.60
N LYS A 52 -3.30 -23.71 1.37
CA LYS A 52 -4.47 -22.89 1.66
C LYS A 52 -4.68 -21.85 0.55
N LYS A 53 -5.91 -21.32 0.48
CA LYS A 53 -6.25 -20.26 -0.49
C LYS A 53 -5.75 -18.91 -0.03
N LEU A 54 -5.33 -18.09 -0.97
CA LEU A 54 -5.14 -16.65 -0.75
C LEU A 54 -6.51 -15.96 -0.60
N ASN A 55 -6.50 -14.72 -0.14
CA ASN A 55 -7.69 -13.91 0.16
C ASN A 55 -8.57 -14.55 1.25
N THR A 56 -7.94 -15.11 2.27
CA THR A 56 -8.60 -15.73 3.42
C THR A 56 -8.27 -15.03 4.72
N TYR A 57 -9.23 -15.09 5.65
CA TYR A 57 -9.17 -14.44 6.96
C TYR A 57 -9.07 -15.50 8.04
N TRP A 58 -8.28 -15.24 9.08
CA TRP A 58 -7.98 -16.22 10.12
C TRP A 58 -7.91 -15.56 11.49
N ASP A 59 -8.50 -16.22 12.49
CA ASP A 59 -8.28 -15.92 13.91
C ASP A 59 -7.22 -16.87 14.46
N ILE A 60 -6.21 -16.32 15.13
CA ILE A 60 -5.11 -17.08 15.73
C ILE A 60 -5.24 -17.02 17.23
N THR A 61 -5.63 -18.14 17.85
CA THR A 61 -5.70 -18.26 19.30
C THR A 61 -4.31 -18.36 19.93
N ASP A 62 -4.26 -18.34 21.26
CA ASP A 62 -2.99 -18.35 21.99
C ASP A 62 -2.19 -19.63 21.82
N ASP A 63 -2.88 -20.76 21.53
CA ASP A 63 -2.26 -22.08 21.31
C ASP A 63 -1.82 -22.32 19.85
N ASN A 64 -1.68 -21.25 19.05
CA ASN A 64 -1.43 -21.33 17.60
C ASN A 64 -2.47 -22.15 16.84
N ASN A 65 -3.68 -22.21 17.33
CA ASN A 65 -4.79 -22.77 16.59
C ASN A 65 -5.34 -21.71 15.62
N TYR A 66 -5.54 -22.10 14.37
CA TYR A 66 -5.94 -21.24 13.26
C TYR A 66 -7.38 -21.57 12.86
N VAL A 67 -8.28 -20.64 13.06
CA VAL A 67 -9.70 -20.76 12.68
C VAL A 67 -9.96 -19.83 11.51
N GLN A 68 -10.48 -20.37 10.41
CA GLN A 68 -10.88 -19.54 9.28
C GLN A 68 -12.15 -18.77 9.63
N ILE A 69 -12.14 -17.48 9.35
CA ILE A 69 -13.23 -16.55 9.66
C ILE A 69 -13.70 -15.84 8.38
N THR A 70 -14.79 -15.14 8.45
CA THR A 70 -15.33 -14.33 7.36
C THR A 70 -14.66 -12.95 7.29
N GLU A 71 -14.79 -12.27 6.14
CA GLU A 71 -14.33 -10.88 5.99
C GLU A 71 -15.00 -9.93 6.98
N LYS A 72 -16.30 -10.12 7.24
CA LYS A 72 -17.08 -9.32 8.17
C LYS A 72 -16.57 -9.46 9.60
N GLU A 73 -16.29 -10.68 10.04
CA GLU A 73 -15.66 -10.94 11.35
C GLU A 73 -14.29 -10.27 11.47
N PHE A 74 -13.47 -10.31 10.40
CA PHE A 74 -12.16 -9.65 10.38
C PHE A 74 -12.29 -8.13 10.51
N LYS A 75 -13.26 -7.53 9.81
CA LYS A 75 -13.55 -6.10 9.88
C LYS A 75 -14.31 -5.70 11.14
N ASN A 76 -14.72 -6.68 11.96
CA ASN A 76 -15.59 -6.51 13.12
C ASN A 76 -16.95 -5.85 12.78
N GLU A 77 -17.50 -6.18 11.61
CA GLU A 77 -18.78 -5.63 11.15
C GLU A 77 -19.96 -6.53 11.55
N GLU A 78 -19.74 -7.86 11.67
CA GLU A 78 -20.83 -8.82 11.90
C GLU A 78 -21.22 -9.07 13.37
N ASN A 79 -20.33 -8.85 14.32
CA ASN A 79 -20.57 -9.31 15.70
C ASN A 79 -21.65 -8.51 16.45
N TYR A 80 -22.28 -7.54 15.81
CA TYR A 80 -23.25 -6.64 16.44
C TYR A 80 -24.55 -6.44 15.65
N GLU A 81 -24.69 -7.04 14.46
CA GLU A 81 -25.95 -7.03 13.71
C GLU A 81 -26.95 -8.10 14.18
N ASN A 82 -26.51 -9.15 14.89
CA ASN A 82 -27.34 -10.31 15.24
C ASN A 82 -27.96 -10.28 16.65
N GLU A 83 -27.63 -9.33 17.49
CA GLU A 83 -28.51 -9.00 18.59
C GLU A 83 -29.36 -7.83 18.08
N GLU A 84 -30.65 -8.10 17.77
CA GLU A 84 -31.67 -7.09 17.55
C GLU A 84 -31.56 -6.01 18.63
N LEU A 85 -30.67 -5.05 18.43
CA LEU A 85 -30.87 -3.74 18.96
C LEU A 85 -32.03 -3.21 18.13
N GLU A 86 -33.26 -3.50 18.61
CA GLU A 86 -34.43 -2.79 18.15
C GLU A 86 -34.07 -1.31 18.15
N TYR A 87 -33.78 -0.81 16.96
CA TYR A 87 -33.64 0.63 16.70
C TYR A 87 -35.01 1.26 16.87
N THR A 88 -35.49 1.29 18.12
CA THR A 88 -36.54 2.22 18.45
C THR A 88 -35.92 3.60 18.38
N ASN A 89 -36.52 4.46 17.56
CA ASN A 89 -36.13 5.86 17.33
C ASN A 89 -36.02 6.71 18.62
N GLU A 90 -36.13 6.13 19.78
CA GLU A 90 -36.18 6.79 21.09
C GLU A 90 -34.80 6.85 21.81
N LYS A 91 -33.75 6.22 21.36
CA LYS A 91 -32.46 6.19 22.08
C LYS A 91 -31.25 6.82 21.35
N ILE A 92 -31.46 7.85 20.56
CA ILE A 92 -30.35 8.69 20.08
C ILE A 92 -29.81 9.62 21.19
N THR A 93 -30.42 9.65 22.35
CA THR A 93 -30.07 10.52 23.48
C THR A 93 -29.11 9.87 24.47
N GLY A 94 -27.91 9.53 24.00
CA GLY A 94 -26.81 9.23 24.93
C GLY A 94 -26.07 10.51 25.30
N ALA A 95 -25.56 10.58 26.54
CA ALA A 95 -24.75 11.71 27.00
C ALA A 95 -23.52 11.94 26.13
N SER A 96 -23.16 13.20 25.90
CA SER A 96 -21.93 13.56 25.18
C SER A 96 -20.69 12.99 25.90
N ASN A 97 -19.64 12.64 25.13
CA ASN A 97 -18.37 12.19 25.71
C ASN A 97 -17.75 13.17 26.72
N LYS A 98 -18.16 14.44 26.69
CA LYS A 98 -17.74 15.47 27.67
C LYS A 98 -18.42 15.31 29.02
N GLU A 99 -19.59 14.68 29.05
CA GLU A 99 -20.41 14.50 30.26
C GLU A 99 -20.15 13.15 30.93
N ILE A 100 -19.53 12.19 30.21
CA ILE A 100 -19.19 10.87 30.73
C ILE A 100 -17.77 10.91 31.26
N TYR A 101 -17.60 11.07 32.55
CA TYR A 101 -16.31 10.96 33.21
C TYR A 101 -15.75 9.54 33.01
N GLN A 102 -14.60 9.42 32.36
CA GLN A 102 -13.81 8.19 32.31
C GLN A 102 -13.06 8.01 33.64
N SER A 103 -13.74 7.66 34.70
CA SER A 103 -13.05 7.25 35.92
C SER A 103 -12.44 5.86 35.71
N SER A 104 -11.28 5.61 36.25
CA SER A 104 -10.66 4.27 36.36
C SER A 104 -11.60 3.26 37.05
N GLN A 105 -12.62 3.73 37.72
CA GLN A 105 -13.65 2.98 38.43
C GLN A 105 -14.84 2.54 37.55
N ALA A 106 -14.90 2.96 36.28
CA ALA A 106 -15.98 2.54 35.38
C ALA A 106 -15.97 1.04 35.08
N GLN A 107 -14.82 0.38 35.19
CA GLN A 107 -14.67 -1.07 35.08
C GLN A 107 -14.70 -1.73 36.43
N LYS A 108 -15.72 -2.58 36.68
CA LYS A 108 -15.89 -3.31 37.97
C LYS A 108 -14.86 -4.43 38.14
N LEU A 109 -14.37 -5.01 37.04
CA LEU A 109 -13.37 -6.08 37.09
C LEU A 109 -11.96 -5.50 37.34
N SER A 110 -11.26 -6.07 38.30
CA SER A 110 -9.84 -5.78 38.55
C SER A 110 -8.95 -6.32 37.41
N GLN A 111 -7.70 -5.83 37.31
CA GLN A 111 -6.76 -6.35 36.34
C GLN A 111 -6.48 -7.84 36.52
N GLU A 112 -6.41 -8.31 37.77
CA GLU A 112 -6.17 -9.71 38.11
C GLU A 112 -7.34 -10.61 37.67
N GLU A 113 -8.58 -10.15 37.85
CA GLU A 113 -9.78 -10.86 37.39
C GLU A 113 -9.85 -10.93 35.86
N ILE A 114 -9.50 -9.86 35.18
CA ILE A 114 -9.40 -9.85 33.72
C ILE A 114 -8.31 -10.80 33.22
N GLU A 115 -7.19 -10.92 33.92
CA GLU A 115 -6.13 -11.89 33.58
C GLU A 115 -6.56 -13.32 33.83
N LYS A 116 -7.26 -13.60 34.94
CA LYS A 116 -7.86 -14.92 35.21
C LYS A 116 -8.88 -15.28 34.12
N LEU A 117 -9.76 -14.35 33.75
CA LEU A 117 -10.74 -14.56 32.69
C LEU A 117 -10.08 -14.85 31.32
N LYS A 118 -8.96 -14.18 30.99
CA LYS A 118 -8.19 -14.48 29.77
C LYS A 118 -7.66 -15.92 29.73
N ASN A 119 -7.25 -16.43 30.88
CA ASN A 119 -6.65 -17.77 30.99
C ASN A 119 -7.72 -18.88 31.08
N THR A 120 -8.91 -18.55 31.55
CA THR A 120 -10.01 -19.54 31.74
C THR A 120 -11.01 -19.58 30.57
N THR A 121 -11.18 -18.49 29.86
CA THR A 121 -12.16 -18.39 28.75
C THR A 121 -11.49 -18.60 27.41
N GLN A 122 -11.78 -19.73 26.76
CA GLN A 122 -11.26 -20.05 25.42
C GLN A 122 -11.88 -19.16 24.32
N ASP A 123 -13.15 -18.80 24.44
CA ASP A 123 -13.83 -17.90 23.50
C ASP A 123 -13.56 -16.43 23.83
N LYS A 124 -12.81 -15.78 22.94
CA LYS A 124 -12.49 -14.36 23.09
C LYS A 124 -13.72 -13.44 22.97
N ASN A 125 -14.80 -13.89 22.31
CA ASN A 125 -16.05 -13.13 22.24
C ASN A 125 -16.75 -13.11 23.61
N GLU A 126 -16.80 -14.27 24.27
CA GLU A 126 -17.33 -14.38 25.62
C GLU A 126 -16.52 -13.52 26.63
N LEU A 127 -15.20 -13.53 26.51
CA LEU A 127 -14.33 -12.65 27.29
C LEU A 127 -14.66 -11.16 27.09
N ILE A 128 -14.83 -10.74 25.84
CA ILE A 128 -15.17 -9.36 25.49
C ILE A 128 -16.55 -9.00 26.06
N LYS A 129 -17.57 -9.88 25.91
CA LYS A 129 -18.91 -9.68 26.49
C LYS A 129 -18.83 -9.47 28.00
N LYS A 130 -18.17 -10.34 28.74
CA LYS A 130 -17.99 -10.21 30.19
C LYS A 130 -17.30 -8.92 30.62
N ILE A 131 -16.29 -8.47 29.87
CA ILE A 131 -15.59 -7.20 30.16
C ILE A 131 -16.50 -5.99 29.91
N ILE A 132 -17.42 -6.08 28.96
CA ILE A 132 -18.37 -5.01 28.61
C ILE A 132 -19.50 -4.92 29.58
N GLU A 133 -20.12 -6.06 29.95
CA GLU A 133 -21.19 -6.15 30.92
C GLU A 133 -20.78 -5.58 32.31
N ASN A 134 -19.50 -5.71 32.63
CA ASN A 134 -18.95 -5.15 33.88
C ASN A 134 -18.45 -3.70 33.72
N ASN A 135 -18.79 -3.00 32.61
CA ASN A 135 -18.42 -1.60 32.42
C ASN A 135 -19.64 -0.68 32.56
N THR A 136 -19.77 -0.04 33.74
CA THR A 136 -20.90 0.84 34.09
C THR A 136 -21.09 2.06 33.18
N SER A 137 -20.08 2.43 32.37
CA SER A 137 -20.19 3.56 31.48
C SER A 137 -20.82 3.21 30.12
N MET A 138 -21.03 1.92 29.82
CA MET A 138 -21.52 1.51 28.48
C MET A 138 -22.96 1.93 28.23
N GLU A 139 -23.85 1.73 29.20
CA GLU A 139 -25.28 2.05 29.07
C GLU A 139 -25.56 3.55 28.87
N LYS A 140 -24.67 4.38 29.37
CA LYS A 140 -24.79 5.87 29.25
C LYS A 140 -24.27 6.42 27.92
N ARG A 141 -23.66 5.59 27.08
CA ARG A 141 -23.03 6.03 25.84
C ARG A 141 -23.97 5.91 24.66
N THR A 142 -23.75 6.77 23.66
CA THR A 142 -24.40 6.63 22.37
C THR A 142 -24.02 5.31 21.71
N ILE A 143 -24.87 4.75 20.87
CA ILE A 143 -24.65 3.50 20.11
C ILE A 143 -23.30 3.53 19.40
N PHE A 144 -22.96 4.63 18.71
CA PHE A 144 -21.66 4.79 18.02
C PHE A 144 -20.45 4.76 18.98
N SER A 145 -20.61 5.28 20.19
CA SER A 145 -19.56 5.24 21.20
C SER A 145 -19.40 3.82 21.77
N GLN A 146 -20.48 3.07 21.94
CA GLN A 146 -20.46 1.67 22.33
C GLN A 146 -19.77 0.81 21.29
N GLU A 147 -20.13 0.93 20.00
CA GLU A 147 -19.48 0.22 18.90
C GLU A 147 -17.97 0.50 18.83
N LYS A 148 -17.57 1.75 19.01
CA LYS A 148 -16.16 2.13 19.03
C LYS A 148 -15.38 1.43 20.15
N ILE A 149 -16.00 1.29 21.34
CA ILE A 149 -15.40 0.58 22.47
C ILE A 149 -15.31 -0.92 22.18
N LEU A 150 -16.37 -1.51 21.62
CA LEU A 150 -16.43 -2.91 21.23
C LEU A 150 -15.32 -3.23 20.21
N LYS A 151 -15.22 -2.45 19.14
CA LYS A 151 -14.13 -2.56 18.15
C LYS A 151 -12.75 -2.46 18.80
N LYS A 152 -12.57 -1.53 19.72
CA LYS A 152 -11.29 -1.37 20.46
C LYS A 152 -10.97 -2.58 21.34
N LYS A 153 -11.97 -3.19 21.98
CA LYS A 153 -11.78 -4.40 22.80
C LYS A 153 -11.50 -5.62 21.92
N ALA A 154 -12.23 -5.81 20.82
CA ALA A 154 -11.96 -6.88 19.86
C ALA A 154 -10.53 -6.79 19.32
N LEU A 155 -10.08 -5.61 18.86
CA LEU A 155 -8.70 -5.36 18.45
C LEU A 155 -7.67 -5.69 19.53
N LYS A 156 -8.00 -5.52 20.81
CA LYS A 156 -7.09 -5.82 21.93
C LYS A 156 -6.94 -7.33 22.18
N TYR A 157 -8.03 -8.08 22.12
CA TYR A 157 -8.07 -9.47 22.59
C TYR A 157 -8.00 -10.52 21.47
N LYS A 158 -8.41 -10.20 20.24
CA LYS A 158 -8.29 -11.10 19.08
C LYS A 158 -7.01 -10.83 18.31
N PHE A 159 -6.51 -11.86 17.65
CA PHE A 159 -5.41 -11.74 16.70
C PHE A 159 -5.85 -12.22 15.32
N LEU A 160 -6.51 -11.34 14.61
CA LEU A 160 -7.10 -11.62 13.29
C LEU A 160 -6.12 -11.25 12.20
N ILE A 161 -5.93 -12.12 11.22
CA ILE A 161 -5.07 -11.89 10.07
C ILE A 161 -5.82 -12.10 8.76
N TYR A 162 -5.41 -11.37 7.75
CA TYR A 162 -5.82 -11.52 6.36
C TYR A 162 -4.61 -11.90 5.52
N ILE A 163 -4.73 -12.94 4.71
CA ILE A 163 -3.69 -13.44 3.83
C ILE A 163 -4.07 -13.13 2.40
N THR A 164 -3.25 -12.35 1.70
CA THR A 164 -3.55 -11.88 0.35
C THR A 164 -2.31 -11.89 -0.53
N PRO A 165 -2.44 -12.01 -1.87
CA PRO A 165 -1.30 -11.79 -2.76
C PRO A 165 -0.84 -10.33 -2.65
N PRO A 166 0.47 -10.08 -2.82
CA PRO A 166 0.97 -8.72 -2.80
C PRO A 166 0.55 -8.01 -4.09
N SER A 167 -0.41 -7.11 -3.99
CA SER A 167 -0.73 -6.17 -5.06
C SER A 167 0.19 -4.94 -4.98
N LEU A 168 0.32 -4.20 -6.07
CA LEU A 168 1.08 -2.94 -6.08
C LEU A 168 0.57 -1.99 -4.98
N PHE A 169 -0.76 -1.89 -4.81
CA PHE A 169 -1.38 -1.12 -3.73
C PHE A 169 -0.88 -1.58 -2.35
N ASN A 170 -0.96 -2.88 -2.06
CA ASN A 170 -0.56 -3.44 -0.77
C ASN A 170 0.93 -3.25 -0.48
N ILE A 171 1.78 -3.32 -1.52
CA ILE A 171 3.22 -3.10 -1.41
C ILE A 171 3.48 -1.66 -1.01
N ILE A 172 2.95 -0.70 -1.76
CA ILE A 172 3.14 0.73 -1.50
C ILE A 172 2.61 1.11 -0.11
N GLU A 173 1.39 0.68 0.23
CA GLU A 173 0.80 0.94 1.54
C GLU A 173 1.64 0.38 2.69
N THR A 174 2.21 -0.80 2.52
CA THR A 174 3.06 -1.41 3.54
C THR A 174 4.35 -0.59 3.76
N PHE A 175 5.04 -0.25 2.69
CA PHE A 175 6.24 0.60 2.78
C PHE A 175 5.90 2.02 3.26
N PHE A 176 4.77 2.59 2.84
CA PHE A 176 4.35 3.92 3.26
C PHE A 176 4.10 3.99 4.78
N ILE A 177 3.54 2.93 5.37
CA ILE A 177 3.27 2.86 6.80
C ILE A 177 4.56 2.65 7.62
N TYR A 178 5.44 1.76 7.17
CA TYR A 178 6.57 1.31 8.00
C TYR A 178 7.92 1.92 7.61
N GLU A 179 8.10 2.21 6.33
CA GLU A 179 9.38 2.64 5.77
C GLU A 179 9.19 3.76 4.74
N CYS A 180 8.37 4.76 5.05
CA CYS A 180 7.96 5.82 4.14
C CYS A 180 9.14 6.49 3.40
N LYS A 181 10.25 6.70 4.11
CA LYS A 181 11.47 7.29 3.53
C LYS A 181 12.14 6.38 2.51
N SER A 182 12.01 5.05 2.64
CA SER A 182 12.65 4.09 1.72
C SER A 182 12.04 4.16 0.33
N ILE A 183 10.76 4.50 0.23
CA ILE A 183 10.01 4.66 -1.02
C ILE A 183 9.85 6.12 -1.43
N ASN A 184 10.71 7.01 -0.92
CA ASN A 184 10.67 8.44 -1.21
C ASN A 184 9.33 9.12 -0.93
N GLN A 185 8.59 8.63 0.10
CA GLN A 185 7.24 9.08 0.47
C GLN A 185 6.19 8.91 -0.63
N LEU A 186 6.46 8.08 -1.64
CA LEU A 186 5.49 7.77 -2.68
C LEU A 186 4.27 7.11 -2.08
N ARG A 187 3.11 7.70 -2.34
CA ARG A 187 1.80 7.14 -2.02
C ARG A 187 1.20 6.50 -3.27
N PHE A 188 0.29 5.56 -3.08
CA PHE A 188 -0.31 4.81 -4.20
C PHE A 188 -0.99 5.72 -5.24
N ASP A 189 -1.68 6.77 -4.81
CA ASP A 189 -2.33 7.73 -5.70
C ASP A 189 -1.32 8.53 -6.55
N SER A 190 -0.15 8.88 -5.98
CA SER A 190 0.93 9.51 -6.76
C SER A 190 1.51 8.54 -7.80
N VAL A 191 1.75 7.27 -7.43
CA VAL A 191 2.20 6.24 -8.38
C VAL A 191 1.16 6.02 -9.48
N ALA A 192 -0.13 5.96 -9.13
CA ALA A 192 -1.21 5.83 -10.10
C ALA A 192 -1.25 7.02 -11.07
N SER A 193 -1.08 8.26 -10.56
CA SER A 193 -0.98 9.47 -11.37
C SER A 193 0.21 9.41 -12.33
N MET A 194 1.39 8.97 -11.86
CA MET A 194 2.57 8.81 -12.70
C MET A 194 2.32 7.79 -13.83
N LEU A 195 1.72 6.64 -13.52
CA LEU A 195 1.43 5.60 -14.51
C LEU A 195 0.42 6.04 -15.57
N ILE A 196 -0.63 6.76 -15.16
CA ILE A 196 -1.66 7.26 -16.09
C ILE A 196 -1.08 8.33 -17.02
N ASN A 197 -0.35 9.29 -16.46
CA ASN A 197 0.18 10.40 -17.23
C ASN A 197 1.42 10.02 -18.07
N SER A 198 2.05 8.89 -17.84
CA SER A 198 3.11 8.38 -18.72
C SER A 198 2.59 7.81 -20.03
N ASN A 199 1.25 7.69 -20.20
CA ASN A 199 0.64 7.11 -21.39
C ASN A 199 1.31 5.79 -21.83
N PHE A 200 1.57 4.93 -20.84
CA PHE A 200 2.27 3.68 -21.08
C PHE A 200 1.41 2.73 -21.93
N GLN A 201 1.83 2.50 -23.16
CA GLN A 201 1.15 1.66 -24.12
C GLN A 201 1.94 0.40 -24.45
N GLU A 202 1.31 -0.54 -25.15
CA GLU A 202 1.98 -1.70 -25.71
C GLU A 202 3.17 -1.28 -26.61
N LYS A 203 4.27 -2.01 -26.51
CA LYS A 203 5.52 -1.76 -27.25
C LYS A 203 6.23 -0.45 -26.93
N CYS A 204 5.91 0.19 -25.80
CA CYS A 204 6.63 1.37 -25.34
C CYS A 204 7.86 0.99 -24.53
N SER A 205 8.99 1.66 -24.81
CA SER A 205 10.19 1.56 -23.97
C SER A 205 10.24 2.74 -23.01
N THR A 206 10.48 2.45 -21.74
CA THR A 206 10.58 3.44 -20.66
C THR A 206 11.98 3.44 -20.11
N ILE A 207 12.61 4.63 -19.98
CA ILE A 207 13.82 4.80 -19.19
C ILE A 207 13.44 5.36 -17.82
N ILE A 208 13.96 4.77 -16.75
CA ILE A 208 13.57 5.10 -15.38
C ILE A 208 14.77 5.17 -14.45
N ILE A 209 14.86 6.28 -13.68
CA ILE A 209 15.66 6.31 -12.45
C ILE A 209 14.67 6.19 -11.29
N ASP A 210 14.80 5.10 -10.54
CA ASP A 210 13.89 4.76 -9.46
C ASP A 210 14.65 4.51 -8.16
N GLU A 211 14.69 5.51 -7.31
CA GLU A 211 15.21 5.41 -5.94
C GLU A 211 14.09 5.21 -4.90
N SER A 212 12.88 4.84 -5.35
CA SER A 212 11.76 4.50 -4.49
C SER A 212 11.74 3.02 -4.08
N ASN A 213 12.90 2.45 -3.80
CA ASN A 213 13.02 1.04 -3.42
C ASN A 213 12.50 0.06 -4.49
N PHE A 214 12.67 0.41 -5.77
CA PHE A 214 12.24 -0.34 -6.94
C PHE A 214 10.71 -0.37 -7.20
N ILE A 215 9.94 0.42 -6.48
CA ILE A 215 8.47 0.42 -6.55
C ILE A 215 7.96 0.86 -7.93
N LEU A 216 8.50 1.95 -8.46
CA LEU A 216 8.08 2.45 -9.78
C LEU A 216 8.47 1.48 -10.89
N THR A 217 9.68 0.93 -10.83
CA THR A 217 10.13 -0.06 -11.82
C THR A 217 9.21 -1.28 -11.84
N LEU A 218 8.80 -1.79 -10.66
CA LEU A 218 7.81 -2.88 -10.56
C LEU A 218 6.45 -2.48 -11.13
N ALA A 219 6.00 -1.25 -10.86
CA ALA A 219 4.72 -0.73 -11.34
C ALA A 219 4.66 -0.64 -12.86
N TYR A 220 5.74 -0.18 -13.48
CA TYR A 220 5.87 -0.15 -14.95
C TYR A 220 6.03 -1.56 -15.52
N ALA A 221 6.88 -2.40 -14.92
CA ALA A 221 7.10 -3.77 -15.37
C ALA A 221 5.85 -4.63 -15.34
N GLN A 222 4.99 -4.45 -14.32
CA GLN A 222 3.70 -5.16 -14.24
C GLN A 222 2.79 -4.89 -15.47
N ARG A 223 2.92 -3.70 -16.06
CA ARG A 223 2.14 -3.28 -17.23
C ARG A 223 2.80 -3.61 -18.55
N THR A 224 4.04 -4.12 -18.54
CA THR A 224 4.72 -4.49 -19.78
C THR A 224 4.03 -5.69 -20.41
N GLN A 225 3.81 -5.57 -21.71
CA GLN A 225 3.40 -6.67 -22.57
C GLN A 225 4.54 -7.03 -23.53
N PHE A 226 4.28 -7.97 -24.41
CA PHE A 226 5.29 -8.41 -25.36
C PHE A 226 5.79 -7.22 -26.21
N GLY A 227 7.12 -6.97 -26.16
CA GLY A 227 7.77 -5.87 -26.88
C GLY A 227 7.92 -4.56 -26.13
N SER A 228 7.38 -4.42 -24.90
CA SER A 228 7.67 -3.29 -24.03
C SER A 228 8.91 -3.54 -23.20
N LYS A 229 9.70 -2.49 -22.92
CA LYS A 229 10.90 -2.60 -22.10
C LYS A 229 10.94 -1.49 -21.05
N VAL A 230 11.44 -1.81 -19.88
CA VAL A 230 11.72 -0.87 -18.80
C VAL A 230 13.22 -0.91 -18.53
N MET A 231 13.93 0.13 -18.95
CA MET A 231 15.34 0.29 -18.65
C MET A 231 15.50 1.01 -17.31
N HIS A 232 15.88 0.26 -16.30
CA HIS A 232 16.17 0.78 -14.96
C HIS A 232 17.62 1.27 -14.90
N ILE A 233 17.78 2.57 -14.71
CA ILE A 233 19.09 3.20 -14.53
C ILE A 233 19.46 3.19 -13.05
N PHE A 234 20.64 2.68 -12.74
CA PHE A 234 21.15 2.62 -11.36
C PHE A 234 22.56 3.25 -11.28
N PHE A 235 22.91 3.79 -10.11
CA PHE A 235 24.21 4.39 -9.87
C PHE A 235 25.22 3.35 -9.37
N ASP A 236 25.00 2.78 -8.21
CA ASP A 236 25.96 1.87 -7.57
C ASP A 236 25.53 0.40 -7.62
N ARG A 237 24.33 0.08 -7.17
CA ARG A 237 23.82 -1.29 -7.01
C ARG A 237 22.41 -1.45 -7.57
N ILE A 238 22.17 -2.59 -8.19
CA ILE A 238 20.83 -2.98 -8.61
C ILE A 238 20.02 -3.35 -7.35
N PRO A 239 18.85 -2.75 -7.12
CA PRO A 239 17.98 -3.10 -5.99
C PRO A 239 17.33 -4.46 -6.24
N SER A 240 18.00 -5.55 -5.83
CA SER A 240 17.58 -6.92 -6.18
C SER A 240 16.49 -7.52 -5.31
N LYS A 241 16.34 -7.05 -4.05
CA LYS A 241 15.48 -7.74 -3.07
C LYS A 241 13.98 -7.63 -3.37
N ASN A 242 13.55 -6.52 -3.91
CA ASN A 242 12.12 -6.22 -4.06
C ASN A 242 11.50 -6.70 -5.38
N ILE A 243 12.31 -7.11 -6.34
CA ILE A 243 11.82 -7.55 -7.67
C ILE A 243 10.81 -8.72 -7.59
N ASN A 244 10.88 -9.52 -6.54
CA ASN A 244 10.01 -10.67 -6.36
C ASN A 244 8.72 -10.35 -5.60
N LEU A 245 8.62 -9.17 -4.94
CA LEU A 245 7.46 -8.85 -4.10
C LEU A 245 6.13 -8.82 -4.88
N LEU A 246 6.15 -8.33 -6.11
CA LEU A 246 4.93 -8.22 -6.93
C LEU A 246 4.58 -9.52 -7.68
N ASN A 247 5.37 -10.58 -7.52
CA ASN A 247 5.17 -11.86 -8.21
C ASN A 247 5.05 -11.72 -9.75
N LEU A 248 5.86 -10.83 -10.34
CA LEU A 248 5.91 -10.67 -11.79
C LEU A 248 6.19 -12.00 -12.49
N ASN A 249 5.51 -12.25 -13.59
CA ASN A 249 5.76 -13.43 -14.39
C ASN A 249 7.14 -13.34 -15.10
N ARG A 250 7.59 -14.46 -15.69
CA ARG A 250 8.90 -14.56 -16.33
C ARG A 250 9.06 -13.53 -17.49
N ALA A 251 8.00 -13.31 -18.27
CA ALA A 251 8.04 -12.35 -19.38
C ALA A 251 8.17 -10.91 -18.88
N GLN A 252 7.40 -10.52 -17.85
CA GLN A 252 7.48 -9.20 -17.24
C GLN A 252 8.86 -8.94 -16.61
N LYS A 253 9.44 -9.94 -15.94
CA LYS A 253 10.82 -9.81 -15.41
C LYS A 253 11.87 -9.67 -16.51
N ALA A 254 11.73 -10.40 -17.62
CA ALA A 254 12.62 -10.33 -18.76
C ALA A 254 12.54 -8.97 -19.50
N ASN A 255 11.45 -8.23 -19.34
CA ASN A 255 11.29 -6.88 -19.91
C ASN A 255 12.01 -5.78 -19.09
N ILE A 256 12.57 -6.11 -17.92
CA ILE A 256 13.36 -5.16 -17.12
C ILE A 256 14.82 -5.28 -17.54
N GLU A 257 15.35 -4.21 -18.10
CA GLU A 257 16.78 -4.08 -18.44
C GLU A 257 17.46 -3.18 -17.39
N TYR A 258 18.71 -3.48 -17.07
CA TYR A 258 19.47 -2.72 -16.09
C TYR A 258 20.65 -2.05 -16.77
N MET A 259 20.79 -0.73 -16.56
CA MET A 259 21.90 0.03 -17.10
C MET A 259 22.52 0.90 -16.01
N ARG A 260 23.85 0.80 -15.85
CA ARG A 260 24.56 1.70 -14.95
C ARG A 260 24.62 3.09 -15.56
N TYR A 261 24.31 4.13 -14.79
CA TYR A 261 24.32 5.52 -15.27
C TYR A 261 25.65 5.92 -15.91
N SER A 262 26.80 5.60 -15.27
CA SER A 262 28.13 5.91 -15.78
C SER A 262 28.42 5.25 -17.14
N LEU A 263 27.88 4.05 -17.40
CA LEU A 263 28.05 3.39 -18.71
C LEU A 263 27.17 4.01 -19.80
N LEU A 264 25.94 4.44 -19.41
CA LEU A 264 25.02 5.09 -20.34
C LEU A 264 25.57 6.44 -20.82
N MET A 265 26.22 7.19 -19.91
CA MET A 265 26.72 8.54 -20.16
C MET A 265 28.17 8.57 -20.71
N ASP A 266 28.81 7.41 -20.78
CA ASP A 266 30.20 7.30 -21.31
C ASP A 266 30.26 7.61 -22.81
N ASP A 267 30.85 8.75 -23.17
CA ASP A 267 30.97 9.20 -24.56
C ASP A 267 31.89 8.30 -25.39
N THR A 268 32.76 7.52 -24.76
CA THR A 268 33.65 6.55 -25.45
C THR A 268 32.91 5.31 -25.90
N ARG A 269 31.73 5.07 -25.38
CA ARG A 269 30.86 3.94 -25.70
C ARG A 269 29.72 4.35 -26.62
N MET A 270 29.34 3.45 -27.53
CA MET A 270 28.26 3.73 -28.49
C MET A 270 26.86 3.76 -27.84
N PHE A 271 26.70 3.50 -26.51
CA PHE A 271 25.42 3.42 -25.87
C PHE A 271 24.63 4.72 -25.93
N LYS A 272 25.26 5.86 -25.68
CA LYS A 272 24.63 7.18 -25.75
C LYS A 272 23.97 7.44 -27.10
N ASN A 273 24.69 7.20 -28.18
CA ASN A 273 24.18 7.35 -29.55
C ASN A 273 23.13 6.28 -29.89
N PHE A 274 23.31 5.05 -29.42
CA PHE A 274 22.37 3.95 -29.68
C PHE A 274 21.01 4.21 -29.08
N TYR A 275 20.95 4.76 -27.85
CA TYR A 275 19.69 5.00 -27.14
C TYR A 275 19.09 6.39 -27.38
N LYS A 276 19.77 7.27 -28.16
CA LYS A 276 19.22 8.60 -28.50
C LYS A 276 17.84 8.49 -29.14
N ASN A 277 16.86 9.24 -28.58
CA ASN A 277 15.47 9.29 -29.04
C ASN A 277 14.76 7.90 -29.12
N LYS A 278 15.13 6.95 -28.26
CA LYS A 278 14.56 5.58 -28.29
C LYS A 278 13.40 5.38 -27.32
N PHE A 279 13.36 6.13 -26.23
CA PHE A 279 12.38 5.89 -25.18
C PHE A 279 11.12 6.73 -25.39
N ALA A 280 9.97 6.08 -25.20
CA ALA A 280 8.66 6.74 -25.22
C ALA A 280 8.37 7.46 -23.90
N ASN A 281 8.96 6.99 -22.81
CA ASN A 281 8.76 7.56 -21.48
C ASN A 281 10.09 7.77 -20.76
N LEU A 282 10.21 8.90 -20.07
CA LEU A 282 11.27 9.23 -19.12
C LEU A 282 10.65 9.41 -17.75
N VAL A 283 11.05 8.56 -16.78
CA VAL A 283 10.46 8.55 -15.43
C VAL A 283 11.56 8.76 -14.40
N LEU A 284 11.41 9.76 -13.53
CA LEU A 284 12.39 10.06 -12.50
C LEU A 284 11.75 10.14 -11.10
N CYS A 285 12.34 9.40 -10.17
CA CYS A 285 12.04 9.49 -8.74
C CYS A 285 13.35 9.33 -7.95
N LEU A 286 13.86 10.43 -7.45
CA LEU A 286 15.14 10.51 -6.76
C LEU A 286 14.93 10.75 -5.27
N LYS A 287 15.86 10.26 -4.43
CA LYS A 287 15.89 10.57 -2.99
C LYS A 287 16.28 12.02 -2.74
N GLU A 288 17.26 12.50 -3.51
CA GLU A 288 17.72 13.87 -3.47
C GLU A 288 17.07 14.68 -4.60
N ASP A 289 16.00 15.39 -4.27
CA ASP A 289 15.22 16.16 -5.24
C ASP A 289 16.07 17.21 -6.00
N LYS A 290 17.13 17.73 -5.38
CA LYS A 290 18.05 18.71 -6.02
C LYS A 290 18.74 18.18 -7.27
N LEU A 291 18.98 16.87 -7.32
CA LEU A 291 19.62 16.22 -8.48
C LEU A 291 18.65 15.99 -9.65
N LEU A 292 17.35 16.20 -9.41
CA LEU A 292 16.31 15.95 -10.41
C LEU A 292 16.50 16.82 -11.66
N VAL A 293 16.87 18.10 -11.47
CA VAL A 293 17.14 19.03 -12.58
C VAL A 293 18.25 18.49 -13.47
N GLN A 294 19.37 18.10 -12.87
CA GLN A 294 20.53 17.60 -13.62
C GLN A 294 20.18 16.35 -14.42
N TYR A 295 19.68 15.31 -13.75
CA TYR A 295 19.40 14.04 -14.41
C TYR A 295 18.25 14.13 -15.43
N PHE A 296 17.28 15.00 -15.22
CA PHE A 296 16.23 15.23 -16.20
C PHE A 296 16.80 15.74 -17.54
N PHE A 297 17.64 16.77 -17.52
CA PHE A 297 18.19 17.31 -18.76
C PHE A 297 19.27 16.42 -19.36
N GLU A 298 20.06 15.71 -18.56
CA GLU A 298 21.03 14.75 -19.06
C GLU A 298 20.36 13.56 -19.79
N LEU A 299 19.21 13.07 -19.27
CA LEU A 299 18.48 11.97 -19.88
C LEU A 299 17.49 12.42 -20.97
N TRP A 300 17.27 13.73 -21.13
CA TRP A 300 16.36 14.29 -22.14
C TRP A 300 16.67 13.82 -23.57
N GLN A 301 17.93 13.64 -23.90
CA GLN A 301 18.36 13.17 -25.20
C GLN A 301 17.88 11.76 -25.58
N PHE A 302 17.55 10.94 -24.58
CA PHE A 302 17.07 9.58 -24.79
C PHE A 302 15.56 9.51 -25.02
N LEU A 303 14.83 10.54 -24.59
CA LEU A 303 13.40 10.66 -24.80
C LEU A 303 13.15 11.05 -26.27
N ARG A 304 12.30 10.29 -26.96
CA ARG A 304 11.90 10.58 -28.34
C ARG A 304 11.03 11.85 -28.42
N PRO A 305 10.95 12.54 -29.56
CA PRO A 305 9.92 13.56 -29.80
C PRO A 305 8.52 12.99 -29.52
N SER A 306 7.63 13.80 -28.93
CA SER A 306 6.30 13.41 -28.44
C SER A 306 6.33 12.31 -27.37
N GLY A 307 7.48 12.00 -26.79
CA GLY A 307 7.60 11.11 -25.64
C GLY A 307 7.16 11.81 -24.35
N ASN A 308 6.66 11.04 -23.39
CA ASN A 308 6.19 11.54 -22.11
C ASN A 308 7.36 11.63 -21.11
N PHE A 309 7.39 12.70 -20.32
CA PHE A 309 8.20 12.75 -19.12
C PHE A 309 7.33 12.81 -17.86
N VAL A 310 7.76 12.12 -16.82
CA VAL A 310 7.06 12.03 -15.54
C VAL A 310 8.08 12.07 -14.41
N LEU A 311 8.05 13.12 -13.61
CA LEU A 311 8.96 13.33 -12.50
C LEU A 311 8.19 13.37 -11.19
N PHE A 312 8.75 12.79 -10.16
CA PHE A 312 8.22 12.90 -8.80
C PHE A 312 9.21 13.66 -7.92
N SER A 313 8.71 14.64 -7.18
CA SER A 313 9.48 15.38 -6.18
C SER A 313 8.61 15.68 -4.96
N LYS A 314 9.24 15.68 -3.79
CA LYS A 314 8.64 16.19 -2.54
C LYS A 314 8.64 17.72 -2.50
N ASP A 315 9.49 18.33 -3.29
CA ASP A 315 9.69 19.78 -3.37
C ASP A 315 9.10 20.32 -4.67
N LYS A 316 8.05 21.13 -4.54
CA LYS A 316 7.37 21.77 -5.67
C LYS A 316 8.24 22.79 -6.38
N GLU A 317 9.10 23.50 -5.66
CA GLU A 317 9.97 24.57 -6.17
C GLU A 317 10.94 24.02 -7.25
N ILE A 318 11.44 22.80 -7.02
CA ILE A 318 12.33 22.14 -7.99
C ILE A 318 11.58 21.85 -9.28
N LEU A 319 10.35 21.35 -9.20
CA LEU A 319 9.52 21.09 -10.38
C LEU A 319 9.17 22.36 -11.13
N ILE A 320 8.86 23.45 -10.41
CA ILE A 320 8.62 24.78 -11.01
C ILE A 320 9.87 25.28 -11.74
N SER A 321 11.05 25.06 -11.15
CA SER A 321 12.31 25.45 -11.78
C SER A 321 12.58 24.67 -13.08
N ILE A 322 12.27 23.37 -13.10
CA ILE A 322 12.34 22.52 -14.31
C ILE A 322 11.31 23.02 -15.34
N ASP A 323 10.06 23.23 -14.94
CA ASP A 323 8.99 23.67 -15.83
C ASP A 323 9.33 25.00 -16.50
N LYS A 324 9.89 25.96 -15.75
CA LYS A 324 10.35 27.21 -16.28
C LYS A 324 11.40 27.03 -17.41
N ILE A 325 12.39 26.18 -17.19
CA ILE A 325 13.42 25.87 -18.21
C ILE A 325 12.78 25.20 -19.43
N VAL A 326 11.86 24.26 -19.21
CA VAL A 326 11.16 23.54 -20.29
C VAL A 326 10.34 24.50 -21.16
N ILE A 327 9.63 25.45 -20.54
CA ILE A 327 8.79 26.43 -21.25
C ILE A 327 9.68 27.47 -21.98
N GLU A 328 10.64 28.08 -21.28
CA GLU A 328 11.50 29.13 -21.85
C GLU A 328 12.31 28.66 -23.06
N ASN A 329 12.68 27.38 -23.09
CA ASN A 329 13.44 26.79 -24.20
C ASN A 329 12.58 25.99 -25.19
N ASN A 330 11.26 26.06 -25.08
CA ASN A 330 10.31 25.30 -25.94
C ASN A 330 10.62 23.79 -26.02
N LEU A 331 11.12 23.22 -24.92
CA LEU A 331 11.50 21.79 -24.87
C LEU A 331 10.29 20.85 -24.74
N GLY A 332 9.22 21.31 -24.10
CA GLY A 332 8.05 20.50 -23.81
C GLY A 332 6.72 21.21 -24.08
N ILE A 333 5.68 20.40 -24.19
CA ILE A 333 4.30 20.84 -24.39
C ILE A 333 3.38 20.19 -23.38
N ASP A 334 2.26 20.83 -23.07
CA ASP A 334 1.22 20.37 -22.12
C ASP A 334 1.81 19.92 -20.76
N SER A 335 2.78 20.71 -20.27
CA SER A 335 3.39 20.42 -18.97
C SER A 335 2.46 20.86 -17.82
N LYS A 336 2.41 20.06 -16.77
CA LYS A 336 1.63 20.35 -15.57
C LYS A 336 2.19 19.71 -14.32
N ILE A 337 2.03 20.39 -13.18
CA ILE A 337 2.37 19.85 -11.85
C ILE A 337 1.07 19.42 -11.18
N ILE A 338 1.03 18.17 -10.76
CA ILE A 338 -0.14 17.51 -10.15
C ILE A 338 0.17 17.22 -8.68
N GLU A 339 -0.70 17.63 -7.79
CA GLU A 339 -0.72 17.17 -6.40
C GLU A 339 -1.88 16.21 -6.20
N THR A 340 -1.60 15.04 -5.60
CA THR A 340 -2.64 14.07 -5.29
C THR A 340 -3.02 14.14 -3.82
N ILE A 341 -4.32 14.03 -3.53
CA ILE A 341 -4.86 14.00 -2.17
C ILE A 341 -5.63 12.71 -1.96
N SER A 342 -5.25 11.96 -0.92
CA SER A 342 -5.97 10.76 -0.49
C SER A 342 -6.55 10.96 0.89
N ARG A 343 -7.85 10.73 1.04
CA ARG A 343 -8.54 10.83 2.31
C ARG A 343 -9.43 9.61 2.56
N GLU A 344 -9.26 9.00 3.71
CA GLU A 344 -10.09 7.90 4.15
C GLU A 344 -11.38 8.43 4.80
N TYR A 345 -12.47 7.73 4.57
CA TYR A 345 -13.76 8.00 5.20
C TYR A 345 -14.16 6.83 6.10
N GLN A 346 -14.72 7.15 7.25
CA GLN A 346 -15.46 6.19 8.04
C GLN A 346 -16.90 6.16 7.51
N ILE A 347 -17.31 5.00 7.01
CA ILE A 347 -18.67 4.77 6.52
C ILE A 347 -19.35 3.86 7.54
N LEU A 348 -20.37 4.39 8.20
CA LEU A 348 -21.22 3.67 9.13
C LEU A 348 -22.67 3.87 8.68
N GLU A 349 -23.56 2.98 9.08
CA GLU A 349 -24.99 3.16 8.86
C GLU A 349 -25.43 4.51 9.44
N LEU A 350 -26.19 5.27 8.68
CA LEU A 350 -26.67 6.62 9.00
C LEU A 350 -25.58 7.67 9.33
N ARG A 351 -24.30 7.34 9.19
CA ARG A 351 -23.22 8.27 9.49
C ARG A 351 -21.98 8.03 8.65
N THR A 352 -21.65 8.98 7.79
CA THR A 352 -20.40 9.00 7.02
C THR A 352 -19.62 10.28 7.32
N HIS A 353 -18.35 10.15 7.67
CA HIS A 353 -17.48 11.31 7.87
C HIS A 353 -16.01 10.97 7.52
N PRO A 354 -15.21 11.97 7.13
CA PRO A 354 -13.78 11.76 6.90
C PRO A 354 -13.07 11.34 8.19
N MET A 355 -12.08 10.45 8.04
CA MET A 355 -11.20 10.09 9.16
C MET A 355 -10.41 11.31 9.63
N MET A 356 -10.23 11.45 10.95
CA MET A 356 -9.45 12.55 11.55
C MET A 356 -7.98 12.45 11.16
N ASN A 357 -7.43 11.23 11.13
CA ASN A 357 -6.06 10.99 10.76
C ASN A 357 -5.97 10.77 9.25
N ASN A 358 -5.39 11.72 8.54
CA ASN A 358 -5.08 11.55 7.12
C ASN A 358 -3.78 10.78 6.94
N LYS A 359 -3.63 10.12 5.79
CA LYS A 359 -2.33 9.66 5.31
C LYS A 359 -1.42 10.89 5.13
N GLY A 360 -0.14 10.71 5.42
CA GLY A 360 0.86 11.76 5.30
C GLY A 360 0.95 12.32 3.88
N TYR A 361 1.61 13.46 3.77
CA TYR A 361 1.96 14.09 2.51
C TYR A 361 2.80 13.15 1.62
N SER A 362 2.55 13.15 0.31
CA SER A 362 3.34 12.39 -0.66
C SER A 362 4.34 13.29 -1.39
N GLY A 363 3.89 14.11 -2.29
CA GLY A 363 4.70 14.98 -3.14
C GLY A 363 3.91 15.42 -4.36
N TYR A 364 4.64 15.91 -5.35
CA TYR A 364 4.12 16.43 -6.60
C TYR A 364 4.61 15.59 -7.78
N VAL A 365 3.77 15.46 -8.78
CA VAL A 365 4.08 14.79 -10.05
C VAL A 365 4.11 15.83 -11.16
N TYR A 366 5.24 16.00 -11.83
CA TYR A 366 5.39 16.84 -12.99
C TYR A 366 5.37 16.00 -14.26
N VAL A 367 4.51 16.34 -15.19
CA VAL A 367 4.28 15.59 -16.43
C VAL A 367 4.21 16.51 -17.63
N GLY A 368 4.54 15.99 -18.80
CA GLY A 368 4.42 16.68 -20.07
C GLY A 368 4.95 15.83 -21.22
N TYR A 369 5.02 16.43 -22.41
CA TYR A 369 5.51 15.78 -23.62
C TYR A 369 6.74 16.53 -24.15
N LYS A 370 7.73 15.78 -24.65
CA LYS A 370 8.87 16.39 -25.38
C LYS A 370 8.39 17.01 -26.68
N ALA A 371 8.69 18.28 -26.88
CA ALA A 371 8.42 18.95 -28.15
C ALA A 371 9.19 18.28 -29.30
N ALA A 372 8.67 18.37 -30.51
CA ALA A 372 9.42 18.00 -31.70
C ALA A 372 10.62 18.94 -31.86
N GLU A 373 11.76 18.40 -32.24
CA GLU A 373 12.92 19.24 -32.66
C GLU A 373 12.48 20.04 -33.91
N GLN A 374 12.55 21.37 -33.83
CA GLN A 374 12.31 22.25 -34.99
C GLN A 374 13.47 22.19 -35.92
#